data_25576c3cdb3aba632618d65a537d4576
#
_entry.id   25576c3cdb3aba632618d65a537d4576
#
_cell.length_a   1.000
_cell.length_b   1.000
_cell.length_c   1.000
_cell.angle_alpha   90.00
_cell.angle_beta   90.00
_cell.angle_gamma   90.00
#
_symmetry.space_group_name_H-M   'P 1'
#
loop_
_entity.id
_entity.type
_entity.pdbx_description
1 polymer ?
#
loop_
_entity_poly.entity_id
_entity_poly.type
_entity_poly.pdbx_seq_one_letter_code
_entity_poly.pdbx_strand_id
1 'polypeptide(L)'
;MLHSFNSSAIAEMEKQYRVHLINSLGGFKSVVLVGTADVQGHTNLAIFSSVFHIGANPPLMGLVFRPTPPERNTYNNILETGFYTLNHLNESILTQAHQTSARYDKDISE
;
A
#
# COMPACT_ATOMS: atom_id res chain seq x y z
N MET A 1 -8.94 -31.23 -4.08
CA MET A 1 -10.33 -30.86 -3.77
C MET A 1 -10.60 -29.45 -4.26
N LEU A 2 -11.69 -29.27 -4.96
CA LEU A 2 -12.09 -27.94 -5.45
C LEU A 2 -13.05 -27.30 -4.47
N HIS A 3 -12.83 -26.02 -4.19
CA HIS A 3 -13.75 -25.20 -3.42
C HIS A 3 -14.29 -24.09 -4.32
N SER A 4 -15.55 -23.80 -4.23
CA SER A 4 -16.15 -22.70 -4.99
C SER A 4 -16.93 -21.77 -4.06
N PHE A 5 -16.87 -20.48 -4.38
CA PHE A 5 -17.56 -19.45 -3.62
C PHE A 5 -18.31 -18.56 -4.61
N ASN A 6 -19.60 -18.39 -4.42
CA ASN A 6 -20.37 -17.43 -5.20
C ASN A 6 -20.39 -16.06 -4.50
N SER A 7 -20.96 -15.07 -5.16
CA SER A 7 -21.01 -13.72 -4.63
C SER A 7 -21.66 -13.61 -3.28
N SER A 8 -22.76 -14.34 -3.06
CA SER A 8 -23.46 -14.33 -1.79
C SER A 8 -22.63 -14.94 -0.67
N ALA A 9 -21.95 -16.05 -0.94
CA ALA A 9 -21.08 -16.69 0.04
C ALA A 9 -19.94 -15.75 0.46
N ILE A 10 -19.34 -15.04 -0.48
CA ILE A 10 -18.28 -14.09 -0.19
C ILE A 10 -18.80 -12.92 0.64
N ALA A 11 -19.96 -12.38 0.29
CA ALA A 11 -20.55 -11.26 1.00
C ALA A 11 -20.90 -11.61 2.46
N GLU A 12 -21.29 -12.87 2.70
CA GLU A 12 -21.69 -13.34 4.03
C GLU A 12 -20.53 -13.84 4.89
N MET A 13 -19.31 -13.92 4.34
CA MET A 13 -18.14 -14.34 5.10
C MET A 13 -17.87 -13.42 6.29
N GLU A 14 -17.31 -14.01 7.36
CA GLU A 14 -16.74 -13.22 8.45
C GLU A 14 -15.69 -12.26 7.85
N LYS A 15 -15.66 -11.02 8.35
CA LYS A 15 -14.87 -9.93 7.76
C LYS A 15 -13.39 -10.28 7.58
N GLN A 16 -12.74 -10.79 8.61
CA GLN A 16 -11.31 -11.10 8.54
C GLN A 16 -11.03 -12.25 7.58
N TYR A 17 -11.88 -13.26 7.56
CA TYR A 17 -11.73 -14.36 6.62
C TYR A 17 -11.84 -13.87 5.17
N ARG A 18 -12.82 -13.01 4.88
CA ARG A 18 -13.00 -12.43 3.56
C ARG A 18 -11.78 -11.60 3.15
N VAL A 19 -11.25 -10.77 4.05
CA VAL A 19 -10.08 -9.95 3.78
C VAL A 19 -8.88 -10.82 3.41
N HIS A 20 -8.61 -11.86 4.19
CA HIS A 20 -7.49 -12.76 3.92
C HIS A 20 -7.67 -13.52 2.60
N LEU A 21 -8.88 -14.01 2.33
CA LEU A 21 -9.18 -14.71 1.09
C LEU A 21 -8.93 -13.81 -0.12
N ILE A 22 -9.54 -12.63 -0.14
CA ILE A 22 -9.44 -11.72 -1.29
C ILE A 22 -8.00 -11.24 -1.47
N ASN A 23 -7.30 -10.90 -0.39
CA ASN A 23 -5.92 -10.44 -0.47
C ASN A 23 -4.96 -11.53 -0.97
N SER A 24 -5.28 -12.80 -0.75
CA SER A 24 -4.42 -13.91 -1.19
C SER A 24 -4.67 -14.36 -2.63
N LEU A 25 -5.79 -13.99 -3.24
CA LEU A 25 -6.14 -14.45 -4.59
C LEU A 25 -5.16 -13.99 -5.66
N GLY A 26 -4.50 -12.86 -5.45
CA GLY A 26 -3.51 -12.35 -6.39
C GLY A 26 -2.14 -13.04 -6.31
N GLY A 27 -1.94 -13.94 -5.36
CA GLY A 27 -0.66 -14.59 -5.15
C GLY A 27 0.38 -13.67 -4.49
N PHE A 28 1.64 -13.96 -4.72
CA PHE A 28 2.73 -13.15 -4.16
C PHE A 28 2.77 -11.76 -4.78
N LYS A 29 3.01 -10.77 -3.95
CA LYS A 29 3.07 -9.37 -4.35
C LYS A 29 4.39 -8.76 -3.92
N SER A 30 4.89 -7.80 -4.72
CA SER A 30 6.01 -6.97 -4.30
C SER A 30 5.58 -6.09 -3.13
N VAL A 31 6.45 -5.98 -2.12
CA VAL A 31 6.23 -5.10 -0.98
C VAL A 31 7.27 -4.00 -1.03
N VAL A 32 6.82 -2.75 -0.95
CA VAL A 32 7.71 -1.58 -1.03
C VAL A 32 7.35 -0.58 0.05
N LEU A 33 8.32 0.25 0.41
CA LEU A 33 8.09 1.46 1.18
C LEU A 33 7.98 2.63 0.20
N VAL A 34 6.88 3.33 0.23
CA VAL A 34 6.68 4.56 -0.54
C VAL A 34 7.11 5.74 0.32
N GLY A 35 8.14 6.43 -0.14
CA GLY A 35 8.63 7.64 0.52
C GLY A 35 8.05 8.88 -0.12
N THR A 36 7.54 9.79 0.70
CA THR A 36 6.99 11.07 0.26
C THR A 36 7.42 12.17 1.20
N ALA A 37 7.23 13.41 0.76
CA ALA A 37 7.41 14.58 1.61
C ALA A 37 6.35 15.62 1.25
N ASP A 38 5.98 16.45 2.21
CA ASP A 38 5.15 17.60 1.92
C ASP A 38 5.99 18.79 1.42
N VAL A 39 5.34 19.89 1.08
CA VAL A 39 6.05 21.07 0.57
C VAL A 39 6.97 21.73 1.60
N GLN A 40 6.81 21.40 2.88
CA GLN A 40 7.65 21.90 3.97
C GLN A 40 8.82 20.97 4.31
N GLY A 41 8.93 19.83 3.61
CA GLY A 41 9.99 18.86 3.82
C GLY A 41 9.74 17.82 4.88
N HIS A 42 8.53 17.72 5.44
CA HIS A 42 8.18 16.64 6.36
C HIS A 42 8.07 15.34 5.58
N THR A 43 8.88 14.35 5.94
CA THR A 43 8.93 13.07 5.26
C THR A 43 7.93 12.07 5.83
N ASN A 44 7.52 11.13 4.99
CA ASN A 44 6.60 10.06 5.37
C ASN A 44 6.96 8.78 4.63
N LEU A 45 6.92 7.65 5.32
CA LEU A 45 7.08 6.32 4.73
C LEU A 45 5.80 5.53 4.95
N ALA A 46 5.41 4.77 3.95
CA ALA A 46 4.26 3.88 4.06
C ALA A 46 4.50 2.60 3.29
N ILE A 47 4.06 1.48 3.86
CA ILE A 47 4.21 0.16 3.23
C ILE A 47 3.07 -0.08 2.25
N PHE A 48 3.41 -0.57 1.06
CA PHE A 48 2.43 -0.89 0.01
C PHE A 48 2.76 -2.23 -0.64
N SER A 49 1.71 -2.94 -1.05
CA SER A 49 1.81 -4.14 -1.88
C SER A 49 1.02 -4.01 -3.18
N SER A 50 0.63 -2.79 -3.54
CA SER A 50 -0.19 -2.50 -4.72
C SER A 50 0.58 -1.87 -5.87
N VAL A 51 1.91 -2.01 -5.88
CA VAL A 51 2.77 -1.55 -6.98
C VAL A 51 2.72 -2.58 -8.10
N PHE A 52 2.61 -2.11 -9.34
CA PHE A 52 2.57 -3.00 -10.50
C PHE A 52 3.28 -2.38 -11.70
N HIS A 53 3.77 -3.25 -12.58
CA HIS A 53 4.42 -2.85 -13.81
C HIS A 53 3.36 -2.47 -14.86
N ILE A 54 3.59 -1.36 -15.57
CA ILE A 54 2.72 -0.93 -16.67
C ILE A 54 3.43 -1.12 -18.01
N GLY A 55 4.65 -0.60 -18.14
CA GLY A 55 5.38 -0.71 -19.39
C GLY A 55 6.83 -0.28 -19.26
N ALA A 56 7.63 -0.63 -20.27
CA ALA A 56 9.05 -0.28 -20.32
C ALA A 56 9.31 0.89 -21.25
N ASN A 57 8.46 1.11 -22.25
CA ASN A 57 8.60 2.20 -23.20
C ASN A 57 7.22 2.76 -23.56
N PRO A 58 6.78 3.85 -22.92
CA PRO A 58 7.48 4.60 -21.85
C PRO A 58 7.62 3.78 -20.56
N PRO A 59 8.63 4.10 -19.72
CA PRO A 59 8.84 3.39 -18.46
C PRO A 59 7.80 3.85 -17.42
N LEU A 60 6.84 2.99 -17.16
CA LEU A 60 5.73 3.31 -16.26
C LEU A 60 5.49 2.20 -15.26
N MET A 61 5.26 2.60 -14.03
CA MET A 61 4.77 1.74 -12.95
C MET A 61 3.54 2.36 -12.31
N GLY A 62 2.69 1.53 -11.76
CA GLY A 62 1.46 1.97 -11.11
C GLY A 62 1.47 1.68 -9.62
N LEU A 63 0.76 2.51 -8.88
CA LEU A 63 0.52 2.34 -7.45
C LEU A 63 -0.95 2.63 -7.20
N VAL A 64 -1.65 1.65 -6.63
CA VAL A 64 -3.08 1.79 -6.36
C VAL A 64 -3.31 2.28 -4.93
N PHE A 65 -4.06 3.37 -4.82
CA PHE A 65 -4.59 3.83 -3.54
C PHE A 65 -6.06 3.46 -3.46
N ARG A 66 -6.45 2.80 -2.37
CA ARG A 66 -7.87 2.59 -2.09
C ARG A 66 -8.48 3.91 -1.62
N PRO A 67 -9.82 4.05 -1.65
CA PRO A 67 -10.46 5.26 -1.12
C PRO A 67 -9.91 5.59 0.27
N THR A 68 -9.47 6.81 0.45
CA THR A 68 -8.68 7.17 1.63
C THR A 68 -9.38 8.25 2.44
N PRO A 69 -9.25 8.20 3.77
CA PRO A 69 -9.65 9.33 4.59
C PRO A 69 -8.76 10.55 4.33
N PRO A 70 -9.24 11.78 4.64
CA PRO A 70 -8.49 13.01 4.37
C PRO A 70 -7.10 13.07 5.01
N GLU A 71 -6.88 12.34 6.09
CA GLU A 71 -5.63 12.32 6.83
C GLU A 71 -4.56 11.38 6.26
N ARG A 72 -4.77 10.82 5.06
CA ARG A 72 -3.79 9.93 4.46
C ARG A 72 -2.59 10.69 3.90
N ASN A 73 -1.50 10.67 4.64
CA ASN A 73 -0.32 11.52 4.37
C ASN A 73 0.34 11.21 3.02
N THR A 74 0.57 9.94 2.71
CA THR A 74 1.23 9.54 1.44
C THR A 74 0.48 10.07 0.23
N TYR A 75 -0.83 9.86 0.19
CA TYR A 75 -1.66 10.30 -0.92
C TYR A 75 -1.64 11.83 -1.05
N ASN A 76 -1.82 12.53 0.07
CA ASN A 76 -1.85 13.98 0.07
C ASN A 76 -0.50 14.57 -0.36
N ASN A 77 0.62 13.99 0.10
CA ASN A 77 1.95 14.45 -0.29
C ASN A 77 2.19 14.29 -1.78
N ILE A 78 1.77 13.16 -2.38
CA ILE A 78 1.91 12.93 -3.81
C ILE A 78 1.10 13.95 -4.62
N LEU A 79 -0.13 14.23 -4.21
CA LEU A 79 -0.94 15.26 -4.88
C LEU A 79 -0.32 16.64 -4.78
N GLU A 80 0.31 16.95 -3.65
CA GLU A 80 0.88 18.25 -3.38
C GLU A 80 2.19 18.47 -4.13
N THR A 81 3.08 17.47 -4.15
CA THR A 81 4.44 17.63 -4.71
C THR A 81 4.62 16.98 -6.08
N GLY A 82 3.83 15.95 -6.41
CA GLY A 82 3.96 15.19 -7.65
C GLY A 82 5.09 14.16 -7.66
N PHE A 83 5.74 13.91 -6.52
CA PHE A 83 6.88 12.99 -6.43
C PHE A 83 6.73 11.99 -5.31
N TYR A 84 7.28 10.79 -5.52
CA TYR A 84 7.45 9.78 -4.48
C TYR A 84 8.58 8.84 -4.87
N THR A 85 9.10 8.12 -3.89
CA THR A 85 10.14 7.11 -4.09
C THR A 85 9.59 5.72 -3.78
N LEU A 86 10.11 4.72 -4.48
CA LEU A 86 9.84 3.32 -4.21
C LEU A 86 11.10 2.70 -3.62
N ASN A 87 10.99 2.13 -2.44
CA ASN A 87 12.13 1.58 -1.71
C ASN A 87 11.87 0.11 -1.41
N HIS A 88 12.83 -0.74 -1.76
CA HIS A 88 12.69 -2.16 -1.51
C HIS A 88 12.96 -2.52 -0.06
N LEU A 89 12.33 -3.60 0.40
CA LEU A 89 12.51 -4.13 1.73
C LEU A 89 13.51 -5.27 1.74
N ASN A 90 14.15 -5.47 2.90
CA ASN A 90 14.86 -6.68 3.22
C ASN A 90 14.43 -7.15 4.62
N GLU A 91 14.90 -8.34 5.03
CA GLU A 91 14.48 -8.90 6.31
C GLU A 91 14.90 -8.04 7.50
N SER A 92 16.02 -7.34 7.40
CA SER A 92 16.56 -6.56 8.52
C SER A 92 15.69 -5.37 8.89
N ILE A 93 14.85 -4.87 7.97
CA ILE A 93 13.98 -3.72 8.23
C ILE A 93 12.49 -4.07 8.18
N LEU A 94 12.17 -5.37 8.11
CA LEU A 94 10.78 -5.80 7.93
C LEU A 94 9.87 -5.32 9.07
N THR A 95 10.32 -5.42 10.30
CA THR A 95 9.52 -5.00 11.46
C THR A 95 9.25 -3.50 11.44
N GLN A 96 10.28 -2.68 11.18
CA GLN A 96 10.11 -1.24 11.07
C GLN A 96 9.21 -0.87 9.90
N ALA A 97 9.39 -1.54 8.75
CA ALA A 97 8.56 -1.30 7.58
C ALA A 97 7.09 -1.63 7.86
N HIS A 98 6.82 -2.75 8.52
CA HIS A 98 5.45 -3.11 8.88
C HIS A 98 4.83 -2.09 9.83
N GLN A 99 5.62 -1.50 10.70
CA GLN A 99 5.15 -0.49 11.64
C GLN A 99 4.61 0.76 10.94
N THR A 100 5.07 1.05 9.72
CA THR A 100 4.54 2.17 8.94
C THR A 100 3.07 1.99 8.56
N SER A 101 2.51 0.80 8.75
CA SER A 101 1.07 0.59 8.55
C SER A 101 0.21 1.16 9.67
N ALA A 102 0.82 1.51 10.81
CA ALA A 102 0.11 2.21 11.88
C ALA A 102 -0.22 3.64 11.46
N ARG A 103 -1.26 4.19 12.07
CA ARG A 103 -1.66 5.56 11.77
C ARG A 103 -0.96 6.53 12.71
N TYR A 104 -0.21 7.44 12.13
CA TYR A 104 0.49 8.51 12.85
C TYR A 104 -0.03 9.86 12.41
N ASP A 105 0.06 10.85 13.30
CA ASP A 105 -0.21 12.24 12.96
C ASP A 105 0.80 12.75 11.93
N LYS A 106 0.40 13.76 11.15
CA LYS A 106 1.21 14.29 10.06
C LYS A 106 2.60 14.75 10.49
N ASP A 107 2.73 15.25 11.72
CA ASP A 107 3.98 15.80 12.23
C ASP A 107 4.97 14.74 12.74
N ILE A 108 4.54 13.48 12.77
CA ILE A 108 5.39 12.36 13.19
C ILE A 108 5.93 11.69 11.94
N SER A 109 7.27 11.66 11.80
CA SER A 109 7.93 10.97 10.69
C SER A 109 7.97 9.47 10.95
N GLU A 110 7.62 8.67 9.95
CA GLU A 110 7.64 7.20 9.99
C GLU A 110 8.97 6.59 9.57
#